data_5a5c2a4b9f9cfcc66a7efe2923805ef3
#
_entry.id   5a5c2a4b9f9cfcc66a7efe2923805ef3
#
_cell.length_a   1.000
_cell.length_b   1.000
_cell.length_c   1.000
_cell.angle_alpha   90.00
_cell.angle_beta   90.00
_cell.angle_gamma   90.00
#
_symmetry.space_group_name_H-M   'P 1'
#
loop_
_entity.id
_entity.type
_entity.pdbx_description
1 polymer ?
#
loop_
_entity_poly.entity_id
_entity_poly.type
_entity_poly.pdbx_seq_one_letter_code
_entity_poly.pdbx_strand_id
1 'polypeptide(L)'
;MLPYTTASDAEAALRRTLTRAEAAWFRYTAAKPDYYLYYHTVAVLLAVYTLLPLMLALLERAGRRPAVQAAAAGRAAVTERLPPLLHGHRALLAPPRRPCPAALLSCRQGIRMGLPLPSAGQMAAQLLMYLLVEDYLSYWVHRLMHTKWCYDKIHHVHHEYTAPNGVVAPYMHWTEVLILTVPTVVGPVIAPCHLITFGIWFVMVAISAIETHCGYNFPFNPTKLIPFWGGAEFHDYHHYLGGNCQSNFATVFTYCDYLYGTDNAFRRHKARQAKLKMVAEKNVEK
;
A
#
# COMPACT_ATOMS: atom_id res chain seq x y z
N MET A 1 13.40 18.56 17.10
CA MET A 1 13.41 20.05 17.19
C MET A 1 14.25 20.60 16.06
N LEU A 2 13.81 21.71 15.48
CA LEU A 2 14.65 22.45 14.55
C LEU A 2 15.87 22.98 15.30
N PRO A 3 17.09 22.89 14.72
CA PRO A 3 18.30 23.42 15.36
C PRO A 3 18.35 24.95 15.38
N TYR A 4 17.35 25.63 14.81
CA TYR A 4 17.29 27.08 14.65
C TYR A 4 16.19 27.67 15.53
N THR A 5 16.49 28.73 16.24
CA THR A 5 15.52 29.42 17.09
C THR A 5 14.72 30.47 16.33
N THR A 6 15.31 31.07 15.29
CA THR A 6 14.65 32.08 14.45
C THR A 6 14.79 31.74 12.97
N ALA A 7 13.96 32.36 12.13
CA ALA A 7 14.09 32.23 10.67
C ALA A 7 15.41 32.80 10.16
N SER A 8 15.89 33.89 10.74
CA SER A 8 17.18 34.49 10.40
C SER A 8 18.37 33.56 10.73
N ASP A 9 18.31 32.81 11.84
CA ASP A 9 19.34 31.80 12.15
C ASP A 9 19.36 30.69 11.10
N ALA A 10 18.18 30.26 10.63
CA ALA A 10 18.06 29.27 9.61
C ALA A 10 18.61 29.78 8.26
N GLU A 11 18.30 31.00 7.87
CA GLU A 11 18.82 31.64 6.65
C GLU A 11 20.33 31.81 6.70
N ALA A 12 20.87 32.26 7.83
CA ALA A 12 22.31 32.38 8.04
C ALA A 12 23.03 31.04 7.90
N ALA A 13 22.48 29.97 8.51
CA ALA A 13 23.04 28.63 8.43
C ALA A 13 22.94 28.03 7.02
N LEU A 14 21.86 28.28 6.31
CA LEU A 14 21.64 27.82 4.93
C LEU A 14 22.36 28.71 3.89
N ARG A 15 22.88 29.86 4.31
CA ARG A 15 23.53 30.86 3.45
C ARG A 15 22.64 31.34 2.28
N ARG A 16 21.32 31.35 2.50
CA ARG A 16 20.31 31.84 1.55
C ARG A 16 19.01 32.15 2.28
N THR A 17 18.16 32.92 1.66
CA THR A 17 16.79 33.16 2.12
C THR A 17 15.96 31.89 2.08
N LEU A 18 15.03 31.76 3.01
CA LEU A 18 14.08 30.65 3.01
C LEU A 18 13.09 30.79 1.85
N THR A 19 12.81 29.69 1.19
CA THR A 19 11.68 29.62 0.25
C THR A 19 10.35 29.80 1.02
N ARG A 20 9.26 30.14 0.31
CA ARG A 20 7.92 30.29 0.91
C ARG A 20 7.50 29.00 1.66
N ALA A 21 7.79 27.85 1.08
CA ALA A 21 7.49 26.54 1.69
C ALA A 21 8.31 26.31 2.97
N GLU A 22 9.61 26.59 2.94
CA GLU A 22 10.48 26.48 4.12
C GLU A 22 10.10 27.44 5.22
N ALA A 23 9.75 28.69 4.90
CA ALA A 23 9.26 29.66 5.87
C ALA A 23 7.92 29.20 6.51
N ALA A 24 7.01 28.64 5.71
CA ALA A 24 5.76 28.07 6.22
C ALA A 24 6.02 26.86 7.11
N TRP A 25 6.88 25.93 6.69
CA TRP A 25 7.29 24.77 7.49
C TRP A 25 7.93 25.19 8.79
N PHE A 26 8.86 26.14 8.75
CA PHE A 26 9.51 26.66 9.96
C PHE A 26 8.49 27.24 10.95
N ARG A 27 7.60 28.14 10.50
CA ARG A 27 6.56 28.71 11.37
C ARG A 27 5.66 27.65 11.98
N TYR A 28 5.36 26.59 11.22
CA TYR A 28 4.51 25.51 11.69
C TYR A 28 5.19 24.61 12.71
N THR A 29 6.47 24.32 12.53
CA THR A 29 7.20 23.27 13.27
C THR A 29 8.04 23.82 14.44
N ALA A 30 8.45 25.10 14.40
CA ALA A 30 9.39 25.68 15.35
C ALA A 30 9.01 25.50 16.83
N ALA A 31 7.70 25.59 17.14
CA ALA A 31 7.19 25.47 18.51
C ALA A 31 6.64 24.04 18.83
N LYS A 32 6.78 23.08 17.92
CA LYS A 32 6.20 21.75 18.11
C LYS A 32 7.27 20.70 18.37
N PRO A 33 7.05 19.79 19.30
CA PRO A 33 7.93 18.63 19.48
C PRO A 33 7.82 17.69 18.29
N ASP A 34 8.92 17.01 17.94
CA ASP A 34 9.04 16.15 16.75
C ASP A 34 7.96 15.05 16.69
N TYR A 35 7.61 14.46 17.85
CA TYR A 35 6.58 13.42 17.89
C TYR A 35 5.21 13.92 17.41
N TYR A 36 4.93 15.21 17.56
CA TYR A 36 3.66 15.79 17.11
C TYR A 36 3.49 15.74 15.59
N LEU A 37 4.61 15.83 14.88
CA LEU A 37 4.60 15.77 13.39
C LEU A 37 4.28 14.37 12.89
N TYR A 38 4.62 13.32 13.63
CA TYR A 38 4.23 11.94 13.28
C TYR A 38 2.71 11.73 13.39
N TYR A 39 2.03 12.39 14.30
CA TYR A 39 0.57 12.29 14.38
C TYR A 39 -0.14 12.76 13.11
N HIS A 40 0.46 13.69 12.35
CA HIS A 40 -0.10 14.09 11.05
C HIS A 40 -0.03 12.93 10.05
N THR A 41 1.10 12.22 10.00
CA THR A 41 1.22 11.03 9.14
C THR A 41 0.17 9.98 9.54
N VAL A 42 0.02 9.72 10.84
CA VAL A 42 -1.00 8.78 11.34
C VAL A 42 -2.41 9.25 10.97
N ALA A 43 -2.73 10.53 11.17
CA ALA A 43 -4.05 11.08 10.83
C ALA A 43 -4.35 10.98 9.32
N VAL A 44 -3.36 11.27 8.47
CA VAL A 44 -3.50 11.11 7.02
C VAL A 44 -3.70 9.66 6.63
N LEU A 45 -2.95 8.73 7.23
CA LEU A 45 -3.12 7.29 6.97
C LEU A 45 -4.50 6.80 7.41
N LEU A 46 -4.98 7.22 8.58
CA LEU A 46 -6.34 6.91 9.03
C LEU A 46 -7.39 7.44 8.05
N ALA A 47 -7.20 8.66 7.55
CA ALA A 47 -8.09 9.23 6.53
C ALA A 47 -8.06 8.41 5.23
N VAL A 48 -6.88 8.01 4.74
CA VAL A 48 -6.73 7.17 3.53
C VAL A 48 -7.41 5.83 3.71
N TYR A 49 -7.14 5.10 4.81
CA TYR A 49 -7.74 3.79 5.09
C TYR A 49 -9.24 3.85 5.45
N THR A 50 -9.80 5.03 5.67
CA THR A 50 -11.22 5.21 5.93
C THR A 50 -11.96 5.71 4.70
N LEU A 51 -11.50 6.82 4.11
CA LEU A 51 -12.25 7.51 3.05
C LEU A 51 -12.19 6.75 1.72
N LEU A 52 -11.04 6.20 1.37
CA LEU A 52 -10.88 5.50 0.08
C LEU A 52 -11.69 4.19 0.03
N PRO A 53 -11.62 3.29 1.02
CA PRO A 53 -12.49 2.12 1.07
C PRO A 53 -13.99 2.46 1.17
N LEU A 54 -14.34 3.52 1.91
CA LEU A 54 -15.74 3.98 1.99
C LEU A 54 -16.24 4.43 0.62
N MET A 55 -15.44 5.18 -0.13
CA MET A 55 -15.78 5.60 -1.49
C MET A 55 -16.00 4.38 -2.40
N LEU A 56 -15.12 3.37 -2.32
CA LEU A 56 -15.27 2.12 -3.09
C LEU A 56 -16.55 1.37 -2.70
N ALA A 57 -16.86 1.27 -1.41
CA ALA A 57 -18.09 0.64 -0.93
C ALA A 57 -19.36 1.38 -1.39
N LEU A 58 -19.33 2.71 -1.46
CA LEU A 58 -20.43 3.50 -2.00
C LEU A 58 -20.63 3.27 -3.50
N LEU A 59 -19.54 3.14 -4.29
CA LEU A 59 -19.59 2.80 -5.70
C LEU A 59 -20.21 1.40 -5.92
N GLU A 60 -19.87 0.43 -5.07
CA GLU A 60 -20.43 -0.91 -5.10
C GLU A 60 -21.95 -0.88 -4.81
N ARG A 61 -22.37 -0.14 -3.78
CA ARG A 61 -23.81 0.05 -3.47
C ARG A 61 -24.57 0.74 -4.59
N ALA A 62 -23.93 1.64 -5.33
CA ALA A 62 -24.53 2.31 -6.50
C ALA A 62 -24.66 1.39 -7.73
N GLY A 63 -24.45 0.08 -7.58
CA GLY A 63 -24.60 -0.91 -8.65
C GLY A 63 -23.42 -0.99 -9.62
N ARG A 64 -22.35 -0.27 -9.36
CA ARG A 64 -21.09 -0.36 -10.12
C ARG A 64 -20.25 -1.50 -9.54
N ARG A 65 -20.60 -2.73 -9.93
CA ARG A 65 -19.87 -3.93 -9.45
C ARG A 65 -18.43 -3.95 -9.96
N PRO A 66 -17.47 -4.41 -9.13
CA PRO A 66 -16.11 -4.63 -9.56
C PRO A 66 -16.03 -5.57 -10.76
N ALA A 67 -15.32 -5.18 -11.80
CA ALA A 67 -15.23 -5.96 -13.04
C ALA A 67 -14.60 -7.34 -12.83
N VAL A 68 -13.72 -7.47 -11.83
CA VAL A 68 -13.02 -8.72 -11.50
C VAL A 68 -13.94 -9.68 -10.76
N GLN A 69 -14.77 -9.18 -9.84
CA GLN A 69 -15.78 -9.98 -9.12
C GLN A 69 -16.90 -10.47 -10.04
N ALA A 70 -17.19 -9.79 -11.13
CA ALA A 70 -18.19 -10.24 -12.10
C ALA A 70 -17.77 -11.55 -12.79
N ALA A 71 -16.47 -11.79 -12.97
CA ALA A 71 -15.97 -13.05 -13.50
C ALA A 71 -16.01 -14.20 -12.47
N ALA A 72 -16.10 -13.87 -11.18
CA ALA A 72 -16.25 -14.81 -10.05
C ALA A 72 -17.72 -14.99 -9.61
N ALA A 73 -18.69 -14.47 -10.35
CA ALA A 73 -20.11 -14.35 -10.02
C ALA A 73 -20.89 -15.66 -9.80
N GLY A 74 -20.22 -16.78 -9.54
CA GLY A 74 -20.84 -17.98 -8.96
C GLY A 74 -20.76 -18.03 -7.43
N ARG A 75 -20.28 -16.99 -6.75
CA ARG A 75 -20.07 -16.97 -5.29
C ARG A 75 -20.88 -15.87 -4.62
N ALA A 76 -21.45 -16.22 -3.48
CA ALA A 76 -22.33 -15.37 -2.67
C ALA A 76 -21.81 -13.94 -2.52
N ALA A 77 -22.70 -12.99 -2.78
CA ALA A 77 -22.43 -11.58 -2.61
C ALA A 77 -21.88 -11.31 -1.20
N VAL A 78 -20.71 -10.70 -1.13
CA VAL A 78 -20.00 -10.31 0.11
C VAL A 78 -20.74 -9.20 0.89
N THR A 79 -21.95 -8.85 0.47
CA THR A 79 -22.77 -7.77 1.06
C THR A 79 -23.21 -8.00 2.49
N GLU A 80 -23.00 -9.19 3.07
CA GLU A 80 -23.49 -9.48 4.44
C GLU A 80 -22.48 -9.29 5.58
N ARG A 81 -21.23 -8.90 5.31
CA ARG A 81 -20.23 -8.82 6.38
C ARG A 81 -19.51 -7.46 6.41
N LEU A 82 -20.07 -6.52 7.17
CA LEU A 82 -19.46 -5.23 7.55
C LEU A 82 -18.51 -5.24 8.79
N PRO A 83 -18.03 -6.38 9.34
CA PRO A 83 -17.11 -6.40 10.47
C PRO A 83 -15.67 -5.95 10.20
N PRO A 84 -15.09 -5.99 8.97
CA PRO A 84 -13.66 -5.73 8.77
C PRO A 84 -13.21 -4.31 9.08
N LEU A 85 -14.07 -3.30 8.85
CA LEU A 85 -13.75 -1.90 9.17
C LEU A 85 -13.36 -1.70 10.63
N LEU A 86 -13.98 -2.43 11.55
CA LEU A 86 -13.71 -2.32 12.99
C LEU A 86 -12.45 -3.08 13.42
N HIS A 87 -12.08 -4.18 12.75
CA HIS A 87 -10.89 -4.96 13.11
C HIS A 87 -9.59 -4.32 12.61
N GLY A 88 -9.53 -3.88 11.36
CA GLY A 88 -8.37 -3.15 10.82
C GLY A 88 -8.11 -1.83 11.57
N HIS A 89 -9.18 -1.09 11.91
CA HIS A 89 -9.06 0.13 12.71
C HIS A 89 -8.66 -0.14 14.16
N ARG A 90 -9.04 -1.27 14.76
CA ARG A 90 -8.60 -1.62 16.12
C ARG A 90 -7.09 -1.88 16.21
N ALA A 91 -6.48 -2.45 15.18
CA ALA A 91 -5.03 -2.61 15.13
C ALA A 91 -4.30 -1.27 14.95
N LEU A 92 -4.88 -0.35 14.17
CA LEU A 92 -4.37 1.00 13.94
C LEU A 92 -4.67 1.97 15.10
N LEU A 93 -5.81 1.80 15.78
CA LEU A 93 -6.30 2.67 16.86
C LEU A 93 -5.95 2.15 18.25
N ALA A 94 -5.40 0.95 18.40
CA ALA A 94 -4.87 0.50 19.68
C ALA A 94 -3.83 1.51 20.14
N PRO A 95 -4.06 2.26 21.25
CA PRO A 95 -3.08 3.22 21.70
C PRO A 95 -1.79 2.44 21.93
N PRO A 96 -0.65 2.90 21.36
CA PRO A 96 0.60 2.20 21.55
C PRO A 96 0.92 2.25 23.05
N ARG A 97 0.69 1.15 23.74
CA ARG A 97 1.14 0.97 25.14
C ARG A 97 2.67 1.07 25.23
N ARG A 98 3.34 1.09 24.07
CA ARG A 98 4.76 1.42 23.85
C ARG A 98 4.86 2.12 22.49
N PRO A 99 5.79 3.08 22.31
CA PRO A 99 6.00 3.70 21.01
C PRO A 99 6.25 2.62 19.97
N CYS A 100 5.56 2.75 18.82
CA CYS A 100 5.68 1.81 17.72
C CYS A 100 7.17 1.56 17.40
N PRO A 101 7.62 0.30 17.28
CA PRO A 101 9.02 0.00 16.93
C PRO A 101 9.50 0.76 15.70
N ALA A 102 8.64 0.98 14.71
CA ALA A 102 8.95 1.77 13.54
C ALA A 102 9.21 3.25 13.87
N ALA A 103 8.46 3.85 14.81
CA ALA A 103 8.71 5.21 15.27
C ALA A 103 10.02 5.31 16.05
N LEU A 104 10.36 4.29 16.87
CA LEU A 104 11.64 4.21 17.60
C LEU A 104 12.83 4.01 16.65
N LEU A 105 12.70 3.17 15.63
CA LEU A 105 13.68 2.97 14.57
C LEU A 105 13.88 4.27 13.79
N SER A 106 12.79 4.93 13.41
CA SER A 106 12.81 6.20 12.68
C SER A 106 13.48 7.33 13.48
N CYS A 107 13.23 7.43 14.77
CA CYS A 107 13.88 8.42 15.65
C CYS A 107 15.38 8.15 15.82
N ARG A 108 15.82 6.88 15.83
CA ARG A 108 17.24 6.52 15.92
C ARG A 108 18.00 6.67 14.61
N GLN A 109 17.34 6.62 13.46
CA GLN A 109 17.95 6.57 12.15
C GLN A 109 17.84 7.86 11.33
N GLY A 110 17.49 8.98 11.95
CA GLY A 110 17.70 10.28 11.34
C GLY A 110 16.69 10.72 10.29
N ILE A 111 15.39 10.37 10.45
CA ILE A 111 14.33 11.06 9.68
C ILE A 111 14.41 12.54 10.00
N ARG A 112 14.74 13.34 8.99
CA ARG A 112 14.90 14.78 9.13
C ARG A 112 13.54 15.45 9.19
N MET A 113 13.38 16.34 10.16
CA MET A 113 12.16 17.16 10.31
C MET A 113 12.44 18.64 10.09
N GLY A 114 13.72 18.99 10.03
CA GLY A 114 14.20 20.34 9.92
C GLY A 114 14.44 20.80 8.48
N LEU A 115 14.95 22.05 8.37
CA LEU A 115 15.37 22.62 7.09
C LEU A 115 16.76 22.10 6.67
N PRO A 116 17.06 22.11 5.37
CA PRO A 116 16.20 22.48 4.26
C PRO A 116 15.14 21.42 3.94
N LEU A 117 14.04 21.84 3.31
CA LEU A 117 13.08 20.89 2.74
C LEU A 117 13.71 20.11 1.59
N PRO A 118 13.28 18.85 1.36
CA PRO A 118 13.79 18.06 0.26
C PRO A 118 13.33 18.65 -1.09
N SER A 119 14.20 18.61 -2.09
CA SER A 119 13.80 18.94 -3.46
C SER A 119 12.86 17.87 -4.04
N ALA A 120 12.06 18.24 -5.04
CA ALA A 120 11.19 17.28 -5.73
C ALA A 120 11.98 16.12 -6.34
N GLY A 121 13.17 16.36 -6.89
CA GLY A 121 14.04 15.33 -7.43
C GLY A 121 14.56 14.37 -6.37
N GLN A 122 14.95 14.88 -5.18
CA GLN A 122 15.34 14.03 -4.05
C GLN A 122 14.17 13.15 -3.57
N MET A 123 12.98 13.74 -3.41
CA MET A 123 11.79 12.98 -3.03
C MET A 123 11.48 11.88 -4.05
N ALA A 124 11.45 12.23 -5.35
CA ALA A 124 11.15 11.27 -6.40
C ALA A 124 12.17 10.11 -6.44
N ALA A 125 13.47 10.40 -6.32
CA ALA A 125 14.51 9.38 -6.30
C ALA A 125 14.39 8.45 -5.07
N GLN A 126 14.14 9.02 -3.89
CA GLN A 126 13.94 8.26 -2.67
C GLN A 126 12.68 7.39 -2.75
N LEU A 127 11.55 7.93 -3.19
CA LEU A 127 10.29 7.18 -3.32
C LEU A 127 10.39 6.04 -4.34
N LEU A 128 11.07 6.28 -5.47
CA LEU A 128 11.32 5.22 -6.46
C LEU A 128 12.19 4.10 -5.88
N MET A 129 13.26 4.46 -5.19
CA MET A 129 14.15 3.48 -4.55
C MET A 129 13.38 2.69 -3.45
N TYR A 130 12.58 3.36 -2.62
CA TYR A 130 11.77 2.70 -1.60
C TYR A 130 10.76 1.72 -2.22
N LEU A 131 10.11 2.14 -3.31
CA LEU A 131 9.15 1.31 -4.02
C LEU A 131 9.79 0.04 -4.57
N LEU A 132 10.98 0.14 -5.18
CA LEU A 132 11.68 -1.03 -5.73
C LEU A 132 12.18 -1.98 -4.63
N VAL A 133 12.69 -1.44 -3.52
CA VAL A 133 13.14 -2.25 -2.38
C VAL A 133 11.96 -2.93 -1.69
N GLU A 134 10.89 -2.19 -1.46
CA GLU A 134 9.68 -2.71 -0.81
C GLU A 134 9.04 -3.81 -1.65
N ASP A 135 8.84 -3.58 -2.94
CA ASP A 135 8.20 -4.52 -3.83
C ASP A 135 8.97 -5.84 -3.93
N TYR A 136 10.31 -5.76 -4.07
CA TYR A 136 11.15 -6.95 -4.09
C TYR A 136 11.09 -7.75 -2.79
N LEU A 137 11.19 -7.08 -1.65
CA LEU A 137 11.14 -7.75 -0.35
C LEU A 137 9.73 -8.28 -0.04
N SER A 138 8.70 -7.51 -0.38
CA SER A 138 7.30 -7.93 -0.20
C SER A 138 6.96 -9.18 -1.00
N TYR A 139 7.47 -9.32 -2.22
CA TYR A 139 7.32 -10.55 -3.00
C TYR A 139 7.83 -11.78 -2.21
N TRP A 140 9.04 -11.69 -1.64
CA TRP A 140 9.63 -12.80 -0.89
C TRP A 140 8.92 -13.07 0.43
N VAL A 141 8.53 -12.01 1.12
CA VAL A 141 7.75 -12.12 2.37
C VAL A 141 6.39 -12.74 2.09
N HIS A 142 5.68 -12.30 1.07
CA HIS A 142 4.37 -12.83 0.69
C HIS A 142 4.47 -14.30 0.28
N ARG A 143 5.48 -14.66 -0.51
CA ARG A 143 5.77 -16.04 -0.87
C ARG A 143 6.08 -16.91 0.36
N LEU A 144 6.79 -16.37 1.36
CA LEU A 144 7.02 -17.03 2.64
C LEU A 144 5.70 -17.24 3.40
N MET A 145 4.79 -16.25 3.40
CA MET A 145 3.48 -16.36 4.04
C MET A 145 2.63 -17.50 3.45
N HIS A 146 2.84 -17.88 2.19
CA HIS A 146 2.21 -19.02 1.55
C HIS A 146 2.90 -20.37 1.79
N THR A 147 3.94 -20.44 2.62
CA THR A 147 4.40 -21.74 3.15
C THR A 147 3.36 -22.32 4.10
N LYS A 148 3.24 -23.65 4.15
CA LYS A 148 2.19 -24.31 4.91
C LYS A 148 2.06 -23.79 6.34
N TRP A 149 3.17 -23.66 7.06
CA TRP A 149 3.14 -23.22 8.46
C TRP A 149 2.69 -21.76 8.60
N CYS A 150 3.27 -20.85 7.81
CA CYS A 150 2.92 -19.43 7.86
C CYS A 150 1.47 -19.19 7.43
N TYR A 151 1.01 -19.91 6.40
CA TYR A 151 -0.35 -19.80 5.94
C TYR A 151 -1.33 -20.26 7.04
N ASP A 152 -1.16 -21.47 7.54
CA ASP A 152 -2.08 -22.07 8.53
C ASP A 152 -2.16 -21.28 9.84
N LYS A 153 -1.13 -20.51 10.20
CA LYS A 153 -1.06 -19.79 11.49
C LYS A 153 -1.31 -18.30 11.39
N ILE A 154 -1.04 -17.69 10.23
CA ILE A 154 -0.98 -16.24 10.10
C ILE A 154 -1.82 -15.79 8.90
N HIS A 155 -1.41 -16.17 7.68
CA HIS A 155 -1.86 -15.56 6.45
C HIS A 155 -3.27 -15.98 6.00
N HIS A 156 -3.78 -17.11 6.49
CA HIS A 156 -5.15 -17.56 6.21
C HIS A 156 -6.21 -16.53 6.60
N VAL A 157 -5.94 -15.70 7.63
CA VAL A 157 -6.85 -14.62 8.03
C VAL A 157 -7.05 -13.63 6.89
N HIS A 158 -5.95 -13.25 6.22
CA HIS A 158 -6.01 -12.37 5.06
C HIS A 158 -6.78 -12.99 3.89
N HIS A 159 -6.64 -14.29 3.70
CA HIS A 159 -7.32 -15.08 2.67
C HIS A 159 -8.74 -15.55 3.01
N GLU A 160 -9.32 -15.14 4.14
CA GLU A 160 -10.75 -15.39 4.45
C GLU A 160 -11.66 -14.77 3.38
N TYR A 161 -11.20 -13.71 2.72
CA TYR A 161 -11.89 -13.05 1.60
C TYR A 161 -11.30 -13.49 0.27
N THR A 162 -11.97 -14.42 -0.39
CA THR A 162 -11.56 -14.92 -1.73
C THR A 162 -11.90 -13.97 -2.88
N ALA A 163 -12.69 -12.94 -2.62
CA ALA A 163 -12.98 -11.82 -3.51
C ALA A 163 -12.84 -10.54 -2.68
N PRO A 164 -11.61 -10.05 -2.49
CA PRO A 164 -11.35 -8.90 -1.64
C PRO A 164 -12.00 -7.63 -2.18
N ASN A 165 -12.24 -6.69 -1.30
CA ASN A 165 -12.57 -5.31 -1.61
C ASN A 165 -11.62 -4.38 -0.86
N GLY A 166 -11.61 -3.10 -1.18
CA GLY A 166 -10.65 -2.15 -0.59
C GLY A 166 -10.66 -2.05 0.95
N VAL A 167 -11.73 -2.54 1.60
CA VAL A 167 -11.84 -2.61 3.07
C VAL A 167 -11.02 -3.76 3.64
N VAL A 168 -10.77 -4.80 2.84
CA VAL A 168 -10.05 -6.01 3.25
C VAL A 168 -8.53 -5.78 3.28
N ALA A 169 -8.01 -4.79 2.58
CA ALA A 169 -6.58 -4.52 2.52
C ALA A 169 -5.87 -4.53 3.90
N PRO A 170 -6.41 -3.88 4.97
CA PRO A 170 -5.83 -3.96 6.31
C PRO A 170 -6.32 -5.17 7.14
N TYR A 171 -7.18 -6.04 6.60
CA TYR A 171 -7.69 -7.21 7.32
C TYR A 171 -6.69 -8.36 7.25
N MET A 172 -5.91 -8.52 8.30
CA MET A 172 -4.89 -9.54 8.41
C MET A 172 -4.54 -9.84 9.88
N HIS A 173 -3.83 -10.93 10.12
CA HIS A 173 -3.35 -11.26 11.44
C HIS A 173 -2.33 -10.21 11.93
N TRP A 174 -2.35 -9.84 13.21
CA TRP A 174 -1.49 -8.78 13.76
C TRP A 174 0.01 -9.04 13.54
N THR A 175 0.46 -10.30 13.56
CA THR A 175 1.85 -10.67 13.27
C THR A 175 2.19 -10.42 11.80
N GLU A 176 1.25 -10.59 10.90
CA GLU A 176 1.43 -10.30 9.48
C GLU A 176 1.65 -8.80 9.26
N VAL A 177 0.89 -7.95 9.95
CA VAL A 177 1.11 -6.48 9.93
C VAL A 177 2.55 -6.14 10.30
N LEU A 178 3.10 -6.77 11.35
CA LEU A 178 4.49 -6.55 11.77
C LEU A 178 5.50 -7.03 10.72
N ILE A 179 5.26 -8.19 10.14
CA ILE A 179 6.15 -8.78 9.12
C ILE A 179 6.15 -7.92 7.85
N LEU A 180 4.97 -7.50 7.37
CA LEU A 180 4.84 -6.64 6.18
C LEU A 180 5.33 -5.21 6.41
N THR A 181 5.41 -4.76 7.67
CA THR A 181 6.05 -3.48 7.98
C THR A 181 7.55 -3.49 7.68
N VAL A 182 8.21 -4.65 7.74
CA VAL A 182 9.67 -4.74 7.48
C VAL A 182 10.03 -4.28 6.06
N PRO A 183 9.47 -4.85 4.98
CA PRO A 183 9.70 -4.33 3.62
C PRO A 183 9.48 -2.83 3.48
N THR A 184 8.40 -2.33 4.07
CA THR A 184 8.00 -0.91 3.97
C THR A 184 9.03 0.05 4.61
N VAL A 185 9.71 -0.37 5.68
CA VAL A 185 10.66 0.51 6.39
C VAL A 185 12.10 0.34 5.94
N VAL A 186 12.46 -0.74 5.25
CA VAL A 186 13.84 -0.99 4.81
C VAL A 186 14.36 0.12 3.88
N GLY A 187 13.55 0.60 2.94
CA GLY A 187 13.93 1.71 2.07
C GLY A 187 14.31 2.98 2.86
N PRO A 188 13.42 3.51 3.72
CA PRO A 188 13.73 4.62 4.63
C PRO A 188 14.93 4.39 5.56
N VAL A 189 15.21 3.15 5.94
CA VAL A 189 16.38 2.78 6.74
C VAL A 189 17.67 2.90 5.95
N ILE A 190 17.68 2.41 4.69
CA ILE A 190 18.86 2.46 3.81
C ILE A 190 19.17 3.90 3.39
N ALA A 191 18.15 4.68 3.06
CA ALA A 191 18.30 6.08 2.65
C ALA A 191 17.35 6.98 3.45
N PRO A 192 17.78 7.45 4.62
CA PRO A 192 16.98 8.32 5.48
C PRO A 192 16.49 9.56 4.77
N CYS A 193 15.23 9.91 4.98
CA CYS A 193 14.56 10.99 4.26
C CYS A 193 14.01 12.09 5.19
N HIS A 194 13.43 13.10 4.60
CA HIS A 194 12.64 14.08 5.34
C HIS A 194 11.26 13.51 5.69
N LEU A 195 10.67 13.93 6.82
CA LEU A 195 9.36 13.46 7.29
C LEU A 195 8.25 13.62 6.23
N ILE A 196 8.32 14.64 5.38
CA ILE A 196 7.38 14.82 4.26
C ILE A 196 7.49 13.65 3.29
N THR A 197 8.70 13.28 2.87
CA THR A 197 8.92 12.12 1.98
C THR A 197 8.46 10.84 2.65
N PHE A 198 8.75 10.68 3.93
CA PHE A 198 8.30 9.54 4.74
C PHE A 198 6.77 9.42 4.79
N GLY A 199 6.08 10.53 5.05
CA GLY A 199 4.60 10.55 5.04
C GLY A 199 4.01 10.21 3.68
N ILE A 200 4.56 10.79 2.60
CA ILE A 200 4.16 10.47 1.22
C ILE A 200 4.38 8.99 0.92
N TRP A 201 5.51 8.42 1.34
CA TRP A 201 5.82 7.01 1.16
C TRP A 201 4.73 6.10 1.77
N PHE A 202 4.38 6.32 3.03
CA PHE A 202 3.34 5.51 3.69
C PHE A 202 1.95 5.68 3.06
N VAL A 203 1.62 6.88 2.58
CA VAL A 203 0.38 7.12 1.84
C VAL A 203 0.38 6.36 0.51
N MET A 204 1.50 6.34 -0.22
CA MET A 204 1.63 5.57 -1.46
C MET A 204 1.42 4.07 -1.22
N VAL A 205 2.07 3.51 -0.19
CA VAL A 205 1.90 2.09 0.19
C VAL A 205 0.44 1.80 0.56
N ALA A 206 -0.20 2.67 1.35
CA ALA A 206 -1.60 2.49 1.74
C ALA A 206 -2.56 2.53 0.53
N ILE A 207 -2.38 3.48 -0.38
CA ILE A 207 -3.19 3.58 -1.62
C ILE A 207 -2.96 2.35 -2.50
N SER A 208 -1.72 1.90 -2.66
CA SER A 208 -1.39 0.70 -3.43
C SER A 208 -2.04 -0.56 -2.84
N ALA A 209 -1.97 -0.74 -1.52
CA ALA A 209 -2.62 -1.86 -0.85
C ALA A 209 -4.15 -1.85 -1.04
N ILE A 210 -4.80 -0.69 -0.96
CA ILE A 210 -6.24 -0.57 -1.20
C ILE A 210 -6.57 -0.82 -2.67
N GLU A 211 -5.76 -0.30 -3.61
CA GLU A 211 -5.97 -0.48 -5.05
C GLU A 211 -5.86 -1.95 -5.45
N THR A 212 -4.87 -2.68 -4.97
CA THR A 212 -4.68 -4.10 -5.29
C THR A 212 -5.81 -4.99 -4.76
N HIS A 213 -6.45 -4.61 -3.66
CA HIS A 213 -7.57 -5.34 -3.07
C HIS A 213 -8.95 -4.82 -3.50
N CYS A 214 -9.04 -3.73 -4.27
CA CYS A 214 -10.33 -3.09 -4.52
C CYS A 214 -11.28 -3.87 -5.44
N GLY A 215 -10.79 -4.84 -6.20
CA GLY A 215 -11.56 -5.60 -7.19
C GLY A 215 -11.99 -4.80 -8.42
N TYR A 216 -11.63 -3.50 -8.51
CA TYR A 216 -11.99 -2.64 -9.63
C TYR A 216 -10.85 -2.53 -10.64
N ASN A 217 -11.14 -2.80 -11.89
CA ASN A 217 -10.22 -2.55 -13.01
C ASN A 217 -10.65 -1.27 -13.74
N PHE A 218 -10.36 -0.11 -13.15
CA PHE A 218 -10.74 1.18 -13.72
C PHE A 218 -10.13 1.39 -15.11
N PRO A 219 -10.93 1.79 -16.12
CA PRO A 219 -10.42 1.95 -17.49
C PRO A 219 -9.35 3.04 -17.62
N PHE A 220 -9.47 4.09 -16.83
CA PHE A 220 -8.57 5.25 -16.83
C PHE A 220 -7.55 5.22 -15.68
N ASN A 221 -7.24 4.04 -15.14
CA ASN A 221 -6.22 3.93 -14.10
C ASN A 221 -4.84 4.21 -14.70
N PRO A 222 -4.12 5.26 -14.26
CA PRO A 222 -2.81 5.62 -14.81
C PRO A 222 -1.74 4.55 -14.53
N THR A 223 -1.93 3.70 -13.52
CA THR A 223 -1.00 2.60 -13.21
C THR A 223 -0.89 1.59 -14.35
N LYS A 224 -1.91 1.48 -15.21
CA LYS A 224 -1.87 0.63 -16.41
C LYS A 224 -0.82 1.04 -17.44
N LEU A 225 -0.32 2.27 -17.35
CA LEU A 225 0.77 2.77 -18.19
C LEU A 225 2.15 2.39 -17.65
N ILE A 226 2.21 1.89 -16.42
CA ILE A 226 3.46 1.51 -15.77
C ILE A 226 3.74 0.03 -16.09
N PRO A 227 4.89 -0.28 -16.70
CA PRO A 227 5.25 -1.66 -17.01
C PRO A 227 5.24 -2.54 -15.76
N PHE A 228 4.76 -3.77 -15.92
CA PHE A 228 4.65 -4.76 -14.84
C PHE A 228 3.71 -4.41 -13.69
N TRP A 229 2.91 -3.37 -13.77
CA TRP A 229 1.93 -3.08 -12.72
C TRP A 229 0.86 -4.18 -12.67
N GLY A 230 0.74 -4.87 -11.51
CA GLY A 230 -0.20 -6.00 -11.34
C GLY A 230 -1.64 -5.55 -11.18
N GLY A 231 -1.88 -4.62 -10.28
CA GLY A 231 -3.21 -4.09 -9.96
C GLY A 231 -4.17 -5.12 -9.38
N ALA A 232 -5.43 -4.70 -9.25
CA ALA A 232 -6.46 -5.49 -8.58
C ALA A 232 -6.71 -6.86 -9.23
N GLU A 233 -6.71 -6.96 -10.56
CA GLU A 233 -7.00 -8.24 -11.24
C GLU A 233 -5.96 -9.31 -10.97
N PHE A 234 -4.69 -8.91 -10.87
CA PHE A 234 -3.58 -9.81 -10.59
C PHE A 234 -3.66 -10.37 -9.17
N HIS A 235 -3.95 -9.51 -8.21
CA HIS A 235 -4.03 -9.87 -6.80
C HIS A 235 -5.36 -10.56 -6.44
N ASP A 236 -6.46 -10.21 -7.10
CA ASP A 236 -7.75 -10.89 -6.95
C ASP A 236 -7.67 -12.37 -7.39
N TYR A 237 -6.92 -12.64 -8.47
CA TYR A 237 -6.65 -14.03 -8.89
C TYR A 237 -5.88 -14.81 -7.81
N HIS A 238 -4.95 -14.16 -7.12
CA HIS A 238 -4.21 -14.73 -5.99
C HIS A 238 -5.16 -15.11 -4.84
N HIS A 239 -6.02 -14.19 -4.41
CA HIS A 239 -7.03 -14.46 -3.38
C HIS A 239 -8.04 -15.53 -3.80
N TYR A 240 -8.43 -15.54 -5.07
CA TYR A 240 -9.37 -16.52 -5.62
C TYR A 240 -8.86 -17.95 -5.49
N LEU A 241 -7.58 -18.21 -5.66
CA LEU A 241 -6.98 -19.54 -5.49
C LEU A 241 -6.88 -19.93 -4.01
N GLY A 242 -6.88 -18.99 -3.09
CA GLY A 242 -6.87 -19.22 -1.65
C GLY A 242 -5.58 -19.87 -1.15
N GLY A 243 -5.68 -20.67 -0.08
CA GLY A 243 -4.52 -21.24 0.61
C GLY A 243 -3.61 -22.15 -0.20
N ASN A 244 -4.12 -22.73 -1.28
CA ASN A 244 -3.32 -23.51 -2.21
C ASN A 244 -2.65 -22.64 -3.29
N CYS A 245 -2.77 -21.33 -3.18
CA CYS A 245 -2.17 -20.40 -4.14
C CYS A 245 -0.65 -20.41 -4.02
N GLN A 246 0.01 -20.80 -5.10
CA GLN A 246 1.45 -20.66 -5.28
C GLN A 246 1.74 -19.75 -6.49
N SER A 247 0.93 -18.70 -6.62
CA SER A 247 0.92 -17.82 -7.80
C SER A 247 0.64 -16.38 -7.40
N ASN A 248 1.20 -15.43 -8.18
CA ASN A 248 0.89 -14.01 -8.09
C ASN A 248 1.21 -13.39 -6.72
N PHE A 249 2.45 -13.54 -6.25
CA PHE A 249 2.87 -13.02 -4.96
C PHE A 249 3.20 -11.52 -4.95
N ALA A 250 3.42 -10.92 -6.11
CA ALA A 250 3.75 -9.49 -6.20
C ALA A 250 2.60 -8.62 -5.67
N THR A 251 2.99 -7.58 -4.93
CA THR A 251 2.07 -6.58 -4.37
C THR A 251 1.86 -5.40 -5.32
N VAL A 252 2.91 -4.98 -6.04
CA VAL A 252 2.85 -3.86 -6.99
C VAL A 252 3.32 -4.30 -8.37
N PHE A 253 4.61 -4.69 -8.51
CA PHE A 253 5.20 -5.03 -9.79
C PHE A 253 5.34 -6.54 -9.98
N THR A 254 4.80 -7.04 -11.07
CA THR A 254 4.76 -8.48 -11.38
C THR A 254 6.08 -9.05 -11.93
N TYR A 255 7.16 -8.24 -11.99
CA TYR A 255 8.44 -8.69 -12.57
C TYR A 255 9.05 -9.87 -11.80
N CYS A 256 8.91 -9.91 -10.47
CA CYS A 256 9.37 -11.06 -9.68
C CYS A 256 8.57 -12.32 -10.03
N ASP A 257 7.25 -12.23 -10.14
CA ASP A 257 6.41 -13.36 -10.54
C ASP A 257 6.78 -13.85 -11.94
N TYR A 258 7.06 -12.93 -12.86
CA TYR A 258 7.53 -13.27 -14.20
C TYR A 258 8.88 -13.98 -14.17
N LEU A 259 9.87 -13.43 -13.46
CA LEU A 259 11.22 -13.98 -13.38
C LEU A 259 11.28 -15.36 -12.72
N TYR A 260 10.50 -15.54 -11.66
CA TYR A 260 10.45 -16.79 -10.89
C TYR A 260 9.34 -17.75 -11.35
N GLY A 261 8.57 -17.38 -12.39
CA GLY A 261 7.55 -18.21 -13.01
C GLY A 261 6.30 -18.42 -12.15
N THR A 262 6.08 -17.61 -11.13
CA THR A 262 4.94 -17.73 -10.22
C THR A 262 3.66 -17.11 -10.79
N ASP A 263 3.68 -16.42 -11.94
CA ASP A 263 2.50 -15.93 -12.68
C ASP A 263 2.01 -16.88 -13.79
N ASN A 264 2.66 -18.03 -13.98
CA ASN A 264 2.33 -18.97 -15.07
C ASN A 264 0.87 -19.43 -15.07
N ALA A 265 0.28 -19.65 -13.88
CA ALA A 265 -1.12 -20.05 -13.75
C ALA A 265 -2.06 -18.93 -14.17
N PHE A 266 -1.78 -17.69 -13.77
CA PHE A 266 -2.54 -16.51 -14.17
C PHE A 266 -2.47 -16.26 -15.68
N ARG A 267 -1.29 -16.33 -16.29
CA ARG A 267 -1.12 -16.17 -17.74
C ARG A 267 -1.93 -17.20 -18.51
N ARG A 268 -1.92 -18.48 -18.09
CA ARG A 268 -2.77 -19.53 -18.70
C ARG A 268 -4.25 -19.23 -18.52
N HIS A 269 -4.66 -18.77 -17.34
CA HIS A 269 -6.04 -18.37 -17.06
C HIS A 269 -6.50 -17.25 -17.99
N LYS A 270 -5.71 -16.20 -18.14
CA LYS A 270 -6.00 -15.07 -19.05
C LYS A 270 -6.08 -15.50 -20.51
N ALA A 271 -5.17 -16.35 -20.96
CA ALA A 271 -5.20 -16.90 -22.33
C ALA A 271 -6.48 -17.73 -22.60
N ARG A 272 -6.91 -18.53 -21.60
CA ARG A 272 -8.17 -19.29 -21.69
C ARG A 272 -9.39 -18.37 -21.75
N GLN A 273 -9.43 -17.33 -20.90
CA GLN A 273 -10.52 -16.34 -20.94
C GLN A 273 -10.61 -15.64 -22.29
N ALA A 274 -9.49 -15.18 -22.84
CA ALA A 274 -9.44 -14.55 -24.17
C ALA A 274 -9.99 -15.48 -25.27
N LYS A 275 -9.61 -16.76 -25.24
CA LYS A 275 -10.10 -17.76 -26.19
C LYS A 275 -11.61 -17.98 -26.10
N LEU A 276 -12.14 -18.06 -24.86
CA LEU A 276 -13.58 -18.20 -24.65
C LEU A 276 -14.36 -16.98 -25.14
N LYS A 277 -13.84 -15.77 -24.92
CA LYS A 277 -14.44 -14.54 -25.41
C LYS A 277 -14.51 -14.50 -26.94
N MET A 278 -13.42 -14.83 -27.62
CA MET A 278 -13.38 -14.90 -29.08
C MET A 278 -14.38 -15.92 -29.66
N VAL A 279 -14.57 -17.07 -29.00
CA VAL A 279 -15.55 -18.07 -29.42
C VAL A 279 -16.99 -17.57 -29.22
N ALA A 280 -17.26 -16.90 -28.09
CA ALA A 280 -18.57 -16.31 -27.81
C ALA A 280 -18.94 -15.23 -28.85
N GLU A 281 -18.01 -14.32 -29.20
CA GLU A 281 -18.19 -13.27 -30.19
C GLU A 281 -18.52 -13.89 -31.60
N LYS A 282 -17.78 -14.91 -32.03
CA LYS A 282 -18.05 -15.62 -33.30
C LYS A 282 -19.40 -16.32 -33.32
N ASN A 283 -19.95 -16.73 -32.19
CA ASN A 283 -21.26 -17.40 -32.13
C ASN A 283 -22.43 -16.39 -32.11
N VAL A 284 -22.19 -15.14 -31.80
CA VAL A 284 -23.19 -14.05 -31.85
C VAL A 284 -23.31 -13.48 -33.29
N GLU A 285 -22.22 -13.57 -34.07
CA GLU A 285 -22.18 -13.11 -35.49
C GLU A 285 -22.80 -14.11 -36.47
N LYS A 286 -23.16 -15.31 -36.02
CA LYS A 286 -23.85 -16.35 -36.80
C LYS A 286 -25.35 -16.36 -36.48
#